data_219a3406167db48c6a7191876aa3ee52
#
_entry.id   219a3406167db48c6a7191876aa3ee52
#
_cell.length_a   1.000
_cell.length_b   1.000
_cell.length_c   1.000
_cell.angle_alpha   90.00
_cell.angle_beta   90.00
_cell.angle_gamma   90.00
#
_symmetry.space_group_name_H-M   'P 1'
#
loop_
_entity.id
_entity.type
_entity.pdbx_description
1 polymer ?
#
loop_
_entity_poly.entity_id
_entity_poly.type
_entity_poly.pdbx_seq_one_letter_code
_entity_poly.pdbx_strand_id
1 'polypeptide(L)'
;MQNVPAPDFAKEDHNRLDTRLALYGLKEKKVRGDGNCQFRALADQLFSDQERHAEIRGAVVDQLQRDADAYSVFVGEDYGSYVRDMSRQTTWGDHITLQAAADLYGVSMCVISSYKDNFVIEIQPKLKRSERVLWISFWAEVHYNSIYHINAKI
;
A
#
# COMPACT_ATOMS: atom_id res chain seq x y z
N MET A 1 -3.65 -13.79 9.74
CA MET A 1 -2.24 -14.25 9.73
C MET A 1 -1.68 -14.00 8.34
N GLN A 2 -0.51 -13.43 8.28
CA GLN A 2 0.12 -13.09 7.01
C GLN A 2 1.00 -14.23 6.51
N ASN A 3 1.03 -14.38 5.20
CA ASN A 3 1.71 -15.45 4.51
C ASN A 3 3.12 -15.01 4.15
N VAL A 4 4.03 -15.06 5.11
CA VAL A 4 5.43 -14.69 4.87
C VAL A 4 6.12 -15.79 4.08
N PRO A 5 6.70 -15.48 2.89
CA PRO A 5 7.39 -16.48 2.09
C PRO A 5 8.68 -16.96 2.77
N ALA A 6 9.12 -18.16 2.38
CA ALA A 6 10.42 -18.67 2.81
C ALA A 6 11.54 -17.74 2.33
N PRO A 7 12.67 -17.62 3.06
CA PRO A 7 13.74 -16.66 2.73
C PRO A 7 14.24 -16.72 1.29
N ASP A 8 14.41 -17.91 0.70
CA ASP A 8 14.89 -18.04 -0.68
C ASP A 8 13.86 -17.52 -1.68
N PHE A 9 12.57 -17.82 -1.47
CA PHE A 9 11.50 -17.31 -2.33
C PHE A 9 11.34 -15.80 -2.17
N ALA A 10 11.48 -15.30 -0.95
CA ALA A 10 11.42 -13.86 -0.69
C ALA A 10 12.52 -13.11 -1.46
N LYS A 11 13.73 -13.67 -1.51
CA LYS A 11 14.86 -13.09 -2.24
C LYS A 11 14.61 -13.09 -3.74
N GLU A 12 14.11 -14.19 -4.28
CA GLU A 12 13.75 -14.29 -5.72
C GLU A 12 12.67 -13.26 -6.07
N ASP A 13 11.66 -13.11 -5.22
CA ASP A 13 10.60 -12.14 -5.39
C ASP A 13 11.14 -10.71 -5.37
N HIS A 14 12.05 -10.42 -4.46
CA HIS A 14 12.68 -9.11 -4.38
C HIS A 14 13.49 -8.79 -5.64
N ASN A 15 14.28 -9.75 -6.12
CA ASN A 15 15.06 -9.59 -7.34
C ASN A 15 14.16 -9.34 -8.56
N ARG A 16 13.03 -10.04 -8.63
CA ARG A 16 12.04 -9.86 -9.69
C ARG A 16 11.46 -8.45 -9.67
N LEU A 17 11.11 -7.96 -8.48
CA LEU A 17 10.59 -6.61 -8.29
C LEU A 17 11.62 -5.57 -8.73
N ASP A 18 12.86 -5.70 -8.26
CA ASP A 18 13.94 -4.77 -8.62
C ASP A 18 14.15 -4.71 -10.14
N THR A 19 14.16 -5.86 -10.80
CA THR A 19 14.30 -5.95 -12.24
C THR A 19 13.15 -5.24 -12.96
N ARG A 20 11.93 -5.43 -12.49
CA ARG A 20 10.74 -4.77 -13.08
C ARG A 20 10.83 -3.26 -12.97
N LEU A 21 11.14 -2.76 -11.77
CA LEU A 21 11.26 -1.33 -11.54
C LEU A 21 12.30 -0.71 -12.46
N ALA A 22 13.48 -1.35 -12.58
CA ALA A 22 14.53 -0.89 -13.46
C ALA A 22 14.07 -0.83 -14.93
N LEU A 23 13.36 -1.87 -15.39
CA LEU A 23 12.86 -1.93 -16.76
C LEU A 23 11.88 -0.80 -17.08
N TYR A 24 11.10 -0.36 -16.10
CA TYR A 24 10.14 0.74 -16.28
C TYR A 24 10.75 2.10 -15.96
N GLY A 25 12.04 2.18 -15.68
CA GLY A 25 12.69 3.45 -15.34
C GLY A 25 12.24 4.01 -13.99
N LEU A 26 11.95 3.13 -13.04
CA LEU A 26 11.47 3.47 -11.71
C LEU A 26 12.49 3.09 -10.65
N LYS A 27 12.42 3.77 -9.52
CA LYS A 27 13.23 3.45 -8.34
C LYS A 27 12.40 3.52 -7.08
N GLU A 28 12.78 2.75 -6.08
CA GLU A 28 12.14 2.80 -4.77
C GLU A 28 12.75 3.90 -3.91
N LYS A 29 11.88 4.59 -3.18
CA LYS A 29 12.27 5.32 -1.99
C LYS A 29 11.88 4.45 -0.81
N LYS A 30 12.87 3.94 -0.09
CA LYS A 30 12.65 3.00 1.00
C LYS A 30 11.98 3.70 2.18
N VAL A 31 10.97 3.04 2.73
CA VAL A 31 10.35 3.45 3.98
C VAL A 31 10.75 2.46 5.07
N ARG A 32 10.57 2.86 6.34
CA ARG A 32 10.96 2.02 7.47
C ARG A 32 10.24 0.67 7.43
N GLY A 33 10.99 -0.41 7.70
CA GLY A 33 10.50 -1.78 7.72
C GLY A 33 9.85 -2.16 9.04
N ASP A 34 8.74 -1.51 9.36
CA ASP A 34 7.89 -1.84 10.50
C ASP A 34 6.48 -2.19 9.99
N GLY A 35 5.57 -2.52 10.87
CA GLY A 35 4.20 -2.85 10.48
C GLY A 35 3.40 -1.70 9.87
N ASN A 36 3.99 -0.51 9.74
CA ASN A 36 3.36 0.67 9.18
C ASN A 36 3.78 0.95 7.73
N CYS A 37 4.51 0.05 7.08
CA CYS A 37 5.15 0.33 5.79
C CYS A 37 4.18 0.76 4.69
N GLN A 38 2.99 0.17 4.61
CA GLN A 38 2.00 0.59 3.63
C GLN A 38 1.59 2.06 3.86
N PHE A 39 1.28 2.41 5.10
CA PHE A 39 0.87 3.78 5.45
C PHE A 39 2.04 4.76 5.32
N ARG A 40 3.27 4.31 5.58
CA ARG A 40 4.47 5.11 5.33
C ARG A 40 4.66 5.39 3.85
N ALA A 41 4.48 4.39 2.99
CA ALA A 41 4.59 4.57 1.54
C ALA A 41 3.53 5.55 1.03
N LEU A 42 2.30 5.42 1.50
CA LEU A 42 1.22 6.34 1.16
C LEU A 42 1.51 7.77 1.66
N ALA A 43 2.00 7.90 2.89
CA ALA A 43 2.36 9.20 3.45
C ALA A 43 3.51 9.87 2.67
N ASP A 44 4.48 9.09 2.24
CA ASP A 44 5.54 9.62 1.38
C ASP A 44 5.00 10.12 0.05
N GLN A 45 4.13 9.35 -0.60
CA GLN A 45 3.53 9.76 -1.86
C GLN A 45 2.65 11.00 -1.71
N LEU A 46 1.84 11.08 -0.64
CA LEU A 46 0.89 12.17 -0.44
C LEU A 46 1.55 13.44 0.09
N PHE A 47 2.51 13.30 1.02
CA PHE A 47 3.05 14.42 1.78
C PHE A 47 4.57 14.55 1.72
N SER A 48 5.25 13.67 1.00
CA SER A 48 6.72 13.56 0.99
C SER A 48 7.30 13.37 2.40
N ASP A 49 6.55 12.70 3.28
CA ASP A 49 6.95 12.51 4.68
C ASP A 49 6.35 11.20 5.23
N GLN A 50 7.18 10.15 5.27
CA GLN A 50 6.75 8.85 5.77
C GLN A 50 6.40 8.85 7.27
N GLU A 51 6.84 9.84 8.02
CA GLU A 51 6.53 9.92 9.45
C GLU A 51 5.06 10.27 9.71
N ARG A 52 4.34 10.76 8.70
CA ARG A 52 2.90 11.03 8.79
C ARG A 52 2.03 9.80 8.59
N HIS A 53 2.61 8.62 8.69
CA HIS A 53 1.89 7.34 8.51
C HIS A 53 0.72 7.16 9.48
N ALA A 54 0.85 7.61 10.74
CA ALA A 54 -0.21 7.47 11.73
C ALA A 54 -1.45 8.31 11.37
N GLU A 55 -1.23 9.48 10.76
CA GLU A 55 -2.30 10.32 10.23
C GLU A 55 -3.05 9.60 9.11
N ILE A 56 -2.32 8.97 8.19
CA ILE A 56 -2.92 8.19 7.10
C ILE A 56 -3.70 7.01 7.67
N ARG A 57 -3.13 6.25 8.59
CA ARG A 57 -3.81 5.10 9.22
C ARG A 57 -5.12 5.55 9.87
N GLY A 58 -5.08 6.61 10.65
CA GLY A 58 -6.27 7.14 11.33
C GLY A 58 -7.36 7.54 10.34
N ALA A 59 -6.99 8.25 9.27
CA ALA A 59 -7.93 8.67 8.24
C ALA A 59 -8.54 7.48 7.48
N VAL A 60 -7.72 6.47 7.19
CA VAL A 60 -8.20 5.23 6.54
C VAL A 60 -9.17 4.47 7.44
N VAL A 61 -8.86 4.36 8.73
CA VAL A 61 -9.75 3.71 9.70
C VAL A 61 -11.09 4.46 9.79
N ASP A 62 -11.06 5.79 9.80
CA ASP A 62 -12.29 6.58 9.76
C ASP A 62 -13.10 6.31 8.49
N GLN A 63 -12.45 6.18 7.36
CA GLN A 63 -13.10 5.82 6.09
C GLN A 63 -13.76 4.44 6.17
N LEU A 64 -13.04 3.46 6.72
CA LEU A 64 -13.58 2.11 6.92
C LEU A 64 -14.82 2.10 7.79
N GLN A 65 -14.87 2.98 8.79
CA GLN A 65 -16.04 3.11 9.68
C GLN A 65 -17.20 3.84 9.01
N ARG A 66 -16.91 4.93 8.30
CA ARG A 66 -17.97 5.76 7.67
C ARG A 66 -18.67 5.06 6.52
N ASP A 67 -17.92 4.27 5.75
CA ASP A 67 -18.45 3.59 4.57
C ASP A 67 -18.34 2.07 4.73
N ALA A 68 -18.75 1.59 5.90
CA ALA A 68 -18.58 0.19 6.29
C ALA A 68 -19.17 -0.79 5.26
N ASP A 69 -20.31 -0.46 4.68
CA ASP A 69 -20.98 -1.35 3.70
C ASP A 69 -20.12 -1.59 2.45
N ALA A 70 -19.30 -0.61 2.08
CA ALA A 70 -18.45 -0.73 0.91
C ALA A 70 -17.29 -1.72 1.11
N TYR A 71 -16.86 -1.92 2.35
CA TYR A 71 -15.66 -2.71 2.65
C TYR A 71 -15.94 -4.01 3.39
N SER A 72 -17.01 -4.08 4.19
CA SER A 72 -17.27 -5.22 5.08
C SER A 72 -17.47 -6.53 4.32
N VAL A 73 -17.99 -6.48 3.10
CA VAL A 73 -18.22 -7.67 2.26
C VAL A 73 -16.92 -8.38 1.88
N PHE A 74 -15.80 -7.67 1.94
CA PHE A 74 -14.47 -8.22 1.58
C PHE A 74 -13.68 -8.70 2.79
N VAL A 75 -14.22 -8.54 4.00
CA VAL A 75 -13.56 -8.94 5.24
C VAL A 75 -14.11 -10.29 5.68
N GLY A 76 -13.24 -11.29 5.77
CA GLY A 76 -13.61 -12.67 6.11
C GLY A 76 -13.82 -12.92 7.60
N GLU A 77 -13.68 -11.89 8.43
CA GLU A 77 -13.84 -11.94 9.86
C GLU A 77 -14.84 -10.89 10.33
N ASP A 78 -15.09 -10.81 11.64
CA ASP A 78 -15.93 -9.76 12.18
C ASP A 78 -15.37 -8.37 11.82
N TYR A 79 -16.19 -7.54 11.17
CA TYR A 79 -15.73 -6.25 10.65
C TYR A 79 -15.28 -5.31 11.77
N GLY A 80 -16.01 -5.30 12.90
CA GLY A 80 -15.60 -4.50 14.05
C GLY A 80 -14.23 -4.88 14.59
N SER A 81 -13.93 -6.17 14.64
CA SER A 81 -12.61 -6.66 15.05
C SER A 81 -11.54 -6.26 14.06
N TYR A 82 -11.82 -6.38 12.74
CA TYR A 82 -10.91 -5.97 11.68
C TYR A 82 -10.55 -4.48 11.83
N VAL A 83 -11.54 -3.62 12.00
CA VAL A 83 -11.34 -2.16 12.14
C VAL A 83 -10.54 -1.84 13.40
N ARG A 84 -10.87 -2.49 14.53
CA ARG A 84 -10.12 -2.30 15.78
C ARG A 84 -8.65 -2.69 15.62
N ASP A 85 -8.39 -3.83 15.00
CA ASP A 85 -7.01 -4.27 14.76
C ASP A 85 -6.28 -3.30 13.83
N MET A 86 -6.94 -2.84 12.77
CA MET A 86 -6.34 -1.92 11.83
C MET A 86 -6.05 -0.54 12.45
N SER A 87 -6.77 -0.15 13.50
CA SER A 87 -6.51 1.10 14.21
C SER A 87 -5.22 1.08 15.02
N ARG A 88 -4.67 -0.10 15.29
CA ARG A 88 -3.44 -0.24 16.06
C ARG A 88 -2.21 -0.02 15.20
N GLN A 89 -1.24 0.73 15.73
CA GLN A 89 0.05 0.88 15.08
C GLN A 89 0.69 -0.48 14.86
N THR A 90 1.43 -0.62 13.78
CA THR A 90 2.13 -1.84 13.34
C THR A 90 1.24 -2.96 12.80
N THR A 91 -0.07 -2.82 12.80
CA THR A 91 -0.94 -3.73 12.05
C THR A 91 -0.73 -3.50 10.55
N TRP A 92 -0.45 -4.57 9.82
CA TRP A 92 -0.18 -4.47 8.40
C TRP A 92 -1.44 -4.06 7.63
N GLY A 93 -1.28 -3.05 6.77
CA GLY A 93 -2.29 -2.73 5.78
C GLY A 93 -2.43 -3.85 4.75
N ASP A 94 -3.54 -3.85 4.04
CA ASP A 94 -3.90 -4.87 3.05
C ASP A 94 -4.55 -4.21 1.83
N HIS A 95 -5.12 -5.02 0.94
CA HIS A 95 -5.79 -4.49 -0.26
C HIS A 95 -7.04 -3.66 0.09
N ILE A 96 -7.67 -3.93 1.22
CA ILE A 96 -8.87 -3.18 1.68
C ILE A 96 -8.46 -1.78 2.12
N THR A 97 -7.38 -1.66 2.90
CA THR A 97 -6.87 -0.35 3.33
C THR A 97 -6.35 0.48 2.17
N LEU A 98 -5.77 -0.14 1.14
CA LEU A 98 -5.38 0.57 -0.09
C LEU A 98 -6.61 1.14 -0.81
N GLN A 99 -7.66 0.34 -0.97
CA GLN A 99 -8.90 0.80 -1.60
C GLN A 99 -9.53 1.93 -0.79
N ALA A 100 -9.58 1.77 0.53
CA ALA A 100 -10.12 2.80 1.42
C ALA A 100 -9.32 4.11 1.31
N ALA A 101 -8.01 4.04 1.21
CA ALA A 101 -7.15 5.21 1.02
C ALA A 101 -7.42 5.86 -0.34
N ALA A 102 -7.53 5.08 -1.41
CA ALA A 102 -7.86 5.60 -2.74
C ALA A 102 -9.20 6.34 -2.73
N ASP A 103 -10.22 5.74 -2.09
CA ASP A 103 -11.54 6.33 -1.98
C ASP A 103 -11.52 7.63 -1.17
N LEU A 104 -10.81 7.61 -0.05
CA LEU A 104 -10.71 8.75 0.87
C LEU A 104 -10.06 9.96 0.20
N TYR A 105 -8.93 9.74 -0.46
CA TYR A 105 -8.16 10.82 -1.08
C TYR A 105 -8.59 11.11 -2.52
N GLY A 106 -9.45 10.29 -3.09
CA GLY A 106 -9.95 10.47 -4.45
C GLY A 106 -8.85 10.35 -5.50
N VAL A 107 -7.88 9.45 -5.28
CA VAL A 107 -6.72 9.26 -6.15
C VAL A 107 -6.62 7.82 -6.64
N SER A 108 -6.10 7.65 -7.84
CA SER A 108 -5.73 6.34 -8.35
C SER A 108 -4.39 5.92 -7.78
N MET A 109 -4.17 4.61 -7.70
CA MET A 109 -2.90 4.04 -7.27
C MET A 109 -2.42 3.03 -8.28
N CYS A 110 -1.11 2.98 -8.49
CA CYS A 110 -0.45 1.94 -9.25
C CYS A 110 0.53 1.23 -8.32
N VAL A 111 0.27 -0.06 -8.11
CA VAL A 111 1.13 -0.90 -7.27
C VAL A 111 1.91 -1.83 -8.19
N ILE A 112 3.23 -1.73 -8.15
CA ILE A 112 4.12 -2.66 -8.85
C ILE A 112 4.54 -3.71 -7.84
N SER A 113 4.16 -4.96 -8.09
CA SER A 113 4.39 -6.04 -7.13
C SER A 113 5.45 -7.02 -7.59
N SER A 114 5.88 -7.87 -6.66
CA SER A 114 6.78 -8.99 -6.92
C SER A 114 6.05 -10.26 -7.38
N TYR A 115 4.74 -10.25 -7.51
CA TYR A 115 4.00 -11.41 -8.00
C TYR A 115 4.49 -11.85 -9.39
N LYS A 116 4.43 -13.14 -9.68
CA LYS A 116 4.85 -13.67 -10.99
C LYS A 116 3.93 -13.16 -12.10
N ASP A 117 2.62 -13.24 -11.88
CA ASP A 117 1.60 -12.84 -12.85
C ASP A 117 0.78 -11.67 -12.30
N ASN A 118 0.21 -10.88 -13.22
CA ASN A 118 -0.66 -9.75 -12.86
C ASN A 118 0.01 -8.83 -11.83
N PHE A 119 1.27 -8.51 -12.07
CA PHE A 119 2.10 -7.82 -11.09
C PHE A 119 1.83 -6.31 -11.00
N VAL A 120 1.19 -5.72 -11.98
CA VAL A 120 0.75 -4.32 -11.92
C VAL A 120 -0.69 -4.31 -11.41
N ILE A 121 -0.89 -3.72 -10.25
CA ILE A 121 -2.19 -3.66 -9.60
C ILE A 121 -2.65 -2.21 -9.63
N GLU A 122 -3.72 -1.95 -10.38
CA GLU A 122 -4.32 -0.62 -10.45
C GLU A 122 -5.49 -0.54 -9.47
N ILE A 123 -5.52 0.53 -8.67
CA ILE A 123 -6.60 0.79 -7.73
C ILE A 123 -7.23 2.11 -8.12
N GLN A 124 -8.53 2.08 -8.39
CA GLN A 124 -9.30 3.26 -8.76
C GLN A 124 -10.19 3.69 -7.60
N PRO A 125 -10.29 5.00 -7.32
CA PRO A 125 -11.18 5.49 -6.29
C PRO A 125 -12.63 5.39 -6.75
N LYS A 126 -13.54 5.28 -5.79
CA LYS A 126 -14.98 5.33 -6.03
C LYS A 126 -15.38 6.64 -6.72
N LEU A 127 -14.76 7.74 -6.29
CA LEU A 127 -14.93 9.07 -6.90
C LEU A 127 -13.56 9.72 -7.03
N LYS A 128 -13.11 9.88 -8.27
CA LYS A 128 -11.83 10.52 -8.56
C LYS A 128 -11.93 12.03 -8.34
N ARG A 129 -11.07 12.58 -7.48
CA ARG A 129 -11.01 14.01 -7.16
C ARG A 129 -9.68 14.65 -7.52
N SER A 130 -8.74 13.86 -8.03
CA SER A 130 -7.42 14.34 -8.43
C SER A 130 -6.92 13.51 -9.61
N GLU A 131 -6.17 14.13 -10.50
CA GLU A 131 -5.49 13.43 -11.60
C GLU A 131 -4.21 12.74 -11.12
N ARG A 132 -3.82 12.96 -9.90
CA ARG A 132 -2.63 12.38 -9.31
C ARG A 132 -2.76 10.87 -9.17
N VAL A 133 -1.68 10.17 -9.48
CA VAL A 133 -1.57 8.72 -9.26
C VAL A 133 -0.50 8.49 -8.20
N LEU A 134 -0.81 7.70 -7.20
CA LEU A 134 0.17 7.27 -6.20
C LEU A 134 0.86 6.00 -6.69
N TRP A 135 2.18 5.96 -6.54
CA TRP A 135 3.00 4.85 -7.03
C TRP A 135 3.72 4.20 -5.86
N ILE A 136 3.42 2.93 -5.64
CA ILE A 136 4.06 2.15 -4.56
C ILE A 136 4.50 0.79 -5.08
N SER A 137 5.55 0.25 -4.48
CA SER A 137 6.00 -1.11 -4.74
C SER A 137 5.51 -2.03 -3.64
N PHE A 138 5.27 -3.27 -4.00
CA PHE A 138 4.88 -4.30 -3.05
C PHE A 138 5.77 -5.54 -3.24
N TRP A 139 6.69 -5.73 -2.30
CA TRP A 139 7.40 -6.99 -2.14
C TRP A 139 6.44 -7.93 -1.41
N ALA A 140 5.77 -8.79 -2.17
CA ALA A 140 4.61 -9.55 -1.73
C ALA A 140 4.81 -10.23 -0.38
N GLU A 141 3.93 -9.93 0.55
CA GLU A 141 3.89 -10.43 1.92
C GLU A 141 5.12 -10.04 2.77
N VAL A 142 5.92 -9.08 2.32
CA VAL A 142 7.12 -8.63 3.02
C VAL A 142 7.10 -7.14 3.31
N HIS A 143 6.94 -6.27 2.28
CA HIS A 143 7.15 -4.84 2.49
C HIS A 143 6.59 -4.00 1.35
N TYR A 144 6.12 -2.79 1.68
CA TYR A 144 5.79 -1.73 0.72
C TYR A 144 6.86 -0.65 0.74
N ASN A 145 7.14 -0.06 -0.42
CA ASN A 145 7.94 1.15 -0.53
C ASN A 145 7.25 2.15 -1.47
N SER A 146 7.69 3.40 -1.40
CA SER A 146 7.28 4.45 -2.34
C SER A 146 8.07 4.31 -3.64
N ILE A 147 7.48 4.67 -4.79
CA ILE A 147 8.15 4.60 -6.10
C ILE A 147 8.22 5.98 -6.73
N TYR A 148 9.34 6.26 -7.35
CA TYR A 148 9.58 7.48 -8.12
C TYR A 148 10.21 7.15 -9.47
N HIS A 149 10.12 8.09 -10.40
CA HIS A 149 10.89 8.01 -11.64
C HIS A 149 12.39 7.98 -11.30
N ILE A 150 13.16 7.23 -12.08
CA ILE A 150 14.59 7.04 -11.80
C ILE A 150 15.38 8.36 -11.75
N ASN A 151 14.92 9.38 -12.48
CA ASN A 151 15.53 10.71 -12.50
C ASN A 151 14.96 11.67 -11.45
N ALA A 152 13.97 11.26 -10.68
CA ALA A 152 13.39 12.10 -9.65
C ALA A 152 14.40 12.36 -8.52
N LYS A 153 14.40 13.57 -8.00
CA LYS A 153 15.16 13.93 -6.79
C LYS A 153 14.32 13.57 -5.57
N ILE A 154 14.86 12.70 -4.74
CA ILE A 154 14.18 12.24 -3.53
C ILE A 154 15.11 12.25 -2.34
#